data_ded9cec3e332aacf2c3e59d235d83379
#
_entry.id   ded9cec3e332aacf2c3e59d235d83379
#
_cell.length_a   1.000
_cell.length_b   1.000
_cell.length_c   1.000
_cell.angle_alpha   90.00
_cell.angle_beta   90.00
_cell.angle_gamma   90.00
#
_symmetry.space_group_name_H-M   'P 1'
#
loop_
_entity.id
_entity.type
_entity.pdbx_description
1 polymer ?
#
loop_
_entity_poly.entity_id
_entity_poly.type
_entity_poly.pdbx_seq_one_letter_code
_entity_poly.pdbx_strand_id
1 'polypeptide(L)'
;MAPENIDSIFLKAFKKMLLKYLDKNRFFVFVGGGKICRNYQKALLEFGADNNDRDLMGIDISRLNAKVVKQVFNEIAYPEIITNPTKKLNTRKDIIIAAGWKPGWSTDYCSVVLAKNMGIKTIVNITNIDYVYDL
;
A
#
# COMPACT_ATOMS: atom_id res chain seq x y z
N MET A 1 4.00 -4.27 7.84
CA MET A 1 4.89 -5.25 7.16
C MET A 1 6.28 -5.16 7.76
N ALA A 2 6.88 -6.28 8.12
CA ALA A 2 8.16 -6.28 8.80
C ALA A 2 9.27 -5.66 7.94
N PRO A 3 10.22 -4.99 8.55
CA PRO A 3 11.22 -4.21 7.83
C PRO A 3 12.22 -5.02 7.00
N GLU A 4 12.43 -6.30 7.28
CA GLU A 4 13.43 -7.13 6.60
C GLU A 4 12.83 -8.36 5.92
N ASN A 5 11.70 -8.85 6.40
CA ASN A 5 10.99 -9.99 5.85
C ASN A 5 9.48 -9.71 5.80
N ILE A 6 8.77 -10.53 5.03
CA ILE A 6 7.31 -10.49 5.04
C ILE A 6 6.82 -11.07 6.37
N ASP A 7 6.20 -10.22 7.19
CA ASP A 7 5.65 -10.62 8.49
C ASP A 7 4.30 -11.33 8.32
N SER A 8 4.37 -12.63 8.17
CA SER A 8 3.16 -13.46 8.01
C SER A 8 2.29 -13.48 9.27
N ILE A 9 2.88 -13.29 10.45
CA ILE A 9 2.14 -13.25 11.73
C ILE A 9 1.31 -11.96 11.76
N PHE A 10 1.95 -10.82 11.47
CA PHE A 10 1.25 -9.55 11.36
C PHE A 10 0.13 -9.61 10.30
N LEU A 11 0.40 -10.14 9.11
CA LEU A 11 -0.59 -10.23 8.03
C LEU A 11 -1.80 -11.10 8.40
N LYS A 12 -1.60 -12.18 9.14
CA LYS A 12 -2.69 -13.01 9.67
C LYS A 12 -3.54 -12.25 10.69
N ALA A 13 -2.89 -11.53 11.62
CA ALA A 13 -3.59 -10.72 12.62
C ALA A 13 -4.35 -9.56 11.95
N PHE A 14 -3.72 -8.89 10.99
CA PHE A 14 -4.33 -7.83 10.19
C PHE A 14 -5.57 -8.30 9.44
N LYS A 15 -5.48 -9.45 8.75
CA LYS A 15 -6.65 -10.07 8.10
C LYS A 15 -7.78 -10.31 9.11
N LYS A 16 -7.46 -10.96 10.23
CA LYS A 16 -8.46 -11.26 11.27
C LYS A 16 -9.15 -10.00 11.78
N MET A 17 -8.38 -8.94 11.97
CA MET A 17 -8.91 -7.63 12.41
C MET A 17 -9.87 -7.05 11.35
N LEU A 18 -9.48 -6.96 10.09
CA LEU A 18 -10.34 -6.40 9.06
C LEU A 18 -11.62 -7.22 8.87
N LEU A 19 -11.52 -8.55 8.86
CA LEU A 19 -12.69 -9.42 8.73
C LEU A 19 -13.72 -9.20 9.83
N LYS A 20 -13.30 -8.89 11.06
CA LYS A 20 -14.19 -8.58 12.18
C LYS A 20 -15.08 -7.36 11.93
N TYR A 21 -14.64 -6.43 11.10
CA TYR A 21 -15.33 -5.16 10.86
C TYR A 21 -15.96 -5.05 9.46
N LEU A 22 -15.93 -6.11 8.64
CA LEU A 22 -16.46 -6.07 7.27
C LEU A 22 -17.96 -5.81 7.20
N ASP A 23 -18.75 -6.28 8.18
CA ASP A 23 -20.21 -6.11 8.16
C ASP A 23 -20.66 -4.65 8.08
N LYS A 24 -19.79 -3.72 8.54
CA LYS A 24 -20.11 -2.29 8.63
C LYS A 24 -19.15 -1.39 7.87
N ASN A 25 -18.07 -1.96 7.30
CA ASN A 25 -17.00 -1.17 6.70
C ASN A 25 -16.49 -1.80 5.40
N ARG A 26 -16.02 -0.93 4.52
CA ARG A 26 -15.19 -1.29 3.36
C ARG A 26 -13.78 -0.78 3.60
N PHE A 27 -12.80 -1.55 3.17
CA PHE A 27 -11.40 -1.21 3.38
C PHE A 27 -10.65 -1.08 2.05
N PHE A 28 -10.03 0.07 1.86
CA PHE A 28 -9.03 0.29 0.83
C PHE A 28 -7.66 0.19 1.49
N VAL A 29 -6.95 -0.89 1.21
CA VAL A 29 -5.63 -1.16 1.81
C VAL A 29 -4.55 -0.71 0.85
N PHE A 30 -3.96 0.45 1.11
CA PHE A 30 -2.86 0.99 0.32
C PHE A 30 -1.54 0.42 0.83
N VAL A 31 -0.77 -0.24 -0.05
CA VAL A 31 0.45 -0.96 0.34
C VAL A 31 1.68 -0.20 -0.15
N GLY A 32 2.58 0.12 0.77
CA GLY A 32 3.85 0.79 0.48
C GLY A 32 5.02 -0.17 0.24
N GLY A 33 6.19 0.40 -0.03
CA GLY A 33 7.41 -0.36 -0.30
C GLY A 33 8.15 -0.87 0.94
N GLY A 34 8.01 -0.19 2.07
CA GLY A 34 8.68 -0.55 3.32
C GLY A 34 10.20 -0.43 3.30
N LYS A 35 10.88 -1.13 4.21
CA LYS A 35 12.35 -1.13 4.33
C LYS A 35 13.02 -1.77 3.11
N ILE A 36 12.40 -2.79 2.53
CA ILE A 36 12.91 -3.44 1.31
C ILE A 36 13.07 -2.40 0.19
N CYS A 37 12.07 -1.56 -0.02
CA CYS A 37 12.13 -0.49 -0.99
C CYS A 37 13.31 0.45 -0.74
N ARG A 38 13.49 0.90 0.51
CA ARG A 38 14.61 1.79 0.87
C ARG A 38 15.98 1.15 0.64
N ASN A 39 16.11 -0.15 0.89
CA ASN A 39 17.36 -0.88 0.63
C ASN A 39 17.68 -0.93 -0.87
N TYR A 40 16.68 -1.21 -1.73
CA TYR A 40 16.87 -1.17 -3.17
C TYR A 40 17.18 0.22 -3.69
N GLN A 41 16.46 1.24 -3.22
CA GLN A 41 16.70 2.62 -3.61
C GLN A 41 18.09 3.12 -3.20
N LYS A 42 18.59 2.68 -2.02
CA LYS A 42 19.95 2.97 -1.59
C LYS A 42 20.99 2.33 -2.51
N ALA A 43 20.81 1.06 -2.85
CA ALA A 43 21.70 0.38 -3.80
C ALA A 43 21.72 1.06 -5.18
N LEU A 44 20.54 1.48 -5.69
CA LEU A 44 20.45 2.20 -6.95
C LEU A 44 21.24 3.51 -6.95
N LEU A 45 21.29 4.23 -5.82
CA LEU A 45 22.10 5.45 -5.69
C LEU A 45 23.59 5.20 -5.89
N GLU A 46 24.10 4.05 -5.41
CA GLU A 46 25.51 3.68 -5.57
C GLU A 46 25.88 3.46 -7.07
N PHE A 47 24.88 3.15 -7.89
CA PHE A 47 25.02 2.99 -9.35
C PHE A 47 24.58 4.21 -10.18
N GLY A 48 24.38 5.37 -9.50
CA GLY A 48 24.09 6.64 -10.18
C GLY A 48 22.64 6.80 -10.66
N ALA A 49 21.70 6.04 -10.11
CA ALA A 49 20.27 6.18 -10.43
C ALA A 49 19.72 7.55 -10.01
N ASP A 50 18.89 8.13 -10.83
CA ASP A 50 18.20 9.37 -10.52
C ASP A 50 16.94 9.15 -9.65
N ASN A 51 16.24 10.23 -9.35
CA ASN A 51 15.03 10.15 -8.53
C ASN A 51 13.90 9.39 -9.24
N ASN A 52 13.81 9.50 -10.56
CA ASN A 52 12.80 8.79 -11.34
C ASN A 52 13.02 7.28 -11.30
N ASP A 53 14.27 6.84 -11.47
CA ASP A 53 14.64 5.40 -11.39
C ASP A 53 14.32 4.84 -10.01
N ARG A 54 14.61 5.61 -8.96
CA ARG A 54 14.33 5.22 -7.57
C ARG A 54 12.84 5.15 -7.27
N ASP A 55 12.06 6.08 -7.81
CA ASP A 55 10.60 6.08 -7.68
C ASP A 55 9.98 4.87 -8.40
N LEU A 56 10.45 4.56 -9.61
CA LEU A 56 10.01 3.37 -10.35
C LEU A 56 10.27 2.09 -9.56
N MET A 57 11.47 1.95 -8.99
CA MET A 57 11.79 0.82 -8.12
C MET A 57 10.85 0.74 -6.92
N GLY A 58 10.55 1.88 -6.28
CA GLY A 58 9.62 1.95 -5.17
C GLY A 58 8.20 1.55 -5.53
N ILE A 59 7.75 1.93 -6.71
CA ILE A 59 6.44 1.55 -7.27
C ILE A 59 6.39 0.03 -7.49
N ASP A 60 7.41 -0.56 -8.09
CA ASP A 60 7.45 -2.00 -8.37
C ASP A 60 7.43 -2.82 -7.06
N ILE A 61 8.20 -2.39 -6.06
CA ILE A 61 8.20 -3.06 -4.74
C ILE A 61 6.86 -2.89 -4.03
N SER A 62 6.26 -1.71 -4.07
CA SER A 62 4.91 -1.48 -3.54
C SER A 62 3.89 -2.43 -4.17
N ARG A 63 3.93 -2.59 -5.49
CA ARG A 63 3.06 -3.52 -6.23
C ARG A 63 3.34 -4.98 -5.89
N LEU A 64 4.61 -5.35 -5.73
CA LEU A 64 5.00 -6.69 -5.30
C LEU A 64 4.44 -7.01 -3.90
N ASN A 65 4.60 -6.09 -2.96
CA ASN A 65 4.04 -6.20 -1.62
C ASN A 65 2.49 -6.29 -1.66
N ALA A 66 1.86 -5.52 -2.51
CA ALA A 66 0.40 -5.53 -2.67
C ALA A 66 -0.11 -6.89 -3.19
N LYS A 67 0.65 -7.59 -4.03
CA LYS A 67 0.31 -8.95 -4.46
C LYS A 67 0.27 -9.92 -3.29
N VAL A 68 1.21 -9.80 -2.34
CA VAL A 68 1.22 -10.62 -1.12
C VAL A 68 -0.01 -10.31 -0.27
N VAL A 69 -0.30 -9.03 -0.02
CA VAL A 69 -1.47 -8.62 0.78
C VAL A 69 -2.77 -9.07 0.09
N LYS A 70 -2.88 -8.94 -1.22
CA LYS A 70 -4.03 -9.43 -1.98
C LYS A 70 -4.21 -10.94 -1.80
N GLN A 71 -3.13 -11.71 -1.84
CA GLN A 71 -3.18 -13.17 -1.63
C GLN A 71 -3.64 -13.53 -0.22
N VAL A 72 -3.30 -12.73 0.79
CA VAL A 72 -3.80 -12.90 2.16
C VAL A 72 -5.32 -12.87 2.23
N PHE A 73 -5.97 -11.97 1.49
CA PHE A 73 -7.43 -11.85 1.43
C PHE A 73 -8.08 -12.72 0.36
N ASN A 74 -7.31 -13.14 -0.65
CA ASN A 74 -7.72 -14.04 -1.72
C ASN A 74 -9.07 -13.61 -2.37
N GLU A 75 -10.06 -14.48 -2.42
CA GLU A 75 -11.36 -14.25 -3.07
C GLU A 75 -12.22 -13.16 -2.40
N ILE A 76 -11.92 -12.80 -1.14
CA ILE A 76 -12.62 -11.73 -0.42
C ILE A 76 -12.25 -10.37 -1.02
N ALA A 77 -11.01 -10.22 -1.48
CA ALA A 77 -10.54 -8.98 -2.08
C ALA A 77 -11.06 -8.79 -3.52
N TYR A 78 -11.12 -7.54 -3.94
CA TYR A 78 -11.28 -7.19 -5.34
C TYR A 78 -10.14 -7.82 -6.17
N PRO A 79 -10.43 -8.39 -7.35
CA PRO A 79 -9.45 -9.21 -8.08
C PRO A 79 -8.23 -8.46 -8.61
N GLU A 80 -8.32 -7.14 -8.80
CA GLU A 80 -7.23 -6.32 -9.30
C GLU A 80 -6.61 -5.45 -8.21
N ILE A 81 -5.32 -5.14 -8.34
CA ILE A 81 -4.64 -4.15 -7.50
C ILE A 81 -4.83 -2.78 -8.15
N ILE A 82 -5.40 -1.84 -7.39
CA ILE A 82 -5.61 -0.48 -7.86
C ILE A 82 -4.28 0.26 -7.82
N THR A 83 -3.86 0.77 -8.97
CA THR A 83 -2.62 1.56 -9.09
C THR A 83 -2.87 3.03 -9.40
N ASN A 84 -3.97 3.36 -10.07
CA ASN A 84 -4.34 4.74 -10.38
C ASN A 84 -5.39 5.26 -9.39
N PRO A 85 -5.03 6.15 -8.44
CA PRO A 85 -5.94 6.64 -7.41
C PRO A 85 -6.97 7.66 -7.92
N THR A 86 -6.84 8.12 -9.16
CA THR A 86 -7.76 9.11 -9.75
C THR A 86 -8.97 8.47 -10.43
N LYS A 87 -8.93 7.17 -10.68
CA LYS A 87 -10.04 6.45 -11.28
C LYS A 87 -11.03 6.00 -10.22
N LYS A 88 -12.32 6.23 -10.47
CA LYS A 88 -13.37 5.67 -9.62
C LYS A 88 -13.47 4.17 -9.83
N LEU A 89 -13.65 3.46 -8.74
CA LEU A 89 -13.89 2.02 -8.74
C LEU A 89 -15.35 1.74 -8.37
N ASN A 90 -16.03 0.99 -9.22
CA ASN A 90 -17.35 0.47 -8.93
C ASN A 90 -17.26 -1.04 -8.69
N THR A 91 -17.36 -1.45 -7.44
CA THR A 91 -17.33 -2.87 -7.04
C THR A 91 -18.13 -3.09 -5.77
N ARG A 92 -18.66 -4.30 -5.61
CA ARG A 92 -19.32 -4.76 -4.38
C ARG A 92 -18.36 -5.41 -3.38
N LYS A 93 -17.08 -5.57 -3.77
CA LYS A 93 -16.06 -6.11 -2.84
C LYS A 93 -15.76 -5.10 -1.74
N ASP A 94 -15.60 -5.61 -0.53
CA ASP A 94 -15.37 -4.80 0.67
C ASP A 94 -13.90 -4.66 1.04
N ILE A 95 -13.02 -5.46 0.45
CA ILE A 95 -11.56 -5.34 0.54
C ILE A 95 -11.00 -5.00 -0.84
N ILE A 96 -10.35 -3.86 -0.94
CA ILE A 96 -9.69 -3.38 -2.16
C ILE A 96 -8.22 -3.10 -1.84
N ILE A 97 -7.31 -3.71 -2.59
CA ILE A 97 -5.87 -3.50 -2.41
C ILE A 97 -5.38 -2.50 -3.44
N ALA A 98 -4.58 -1.54 -3.00
CA ALA A 98 -3.99 -0.51 -3.83
C ALA A 98 -2.47 -0.40 -3.61
N ALA A 99 -1.75 0.11 -4.59
CA ALA A 99 -0.30 0.23 -4.59
C ALA A 99 0.17 1.50 -5.32
N GLY A 100 1.48 1.72 -5.34
CA GLY A 100 2.12 2.87 -5.97
C GLY A 100 1.71 3.08 -7.44
N TRP A 101 1.55 4.34 -7.83
CA TRP A 101 1.05 4.72 -9.15
C TRP A 101 2.15 5.10 -10.13
N LYS A 102 2.73 6.28 -9.97
CA LYS A 102 3.72 6.85 -10.90
C LYS A 102 4.79 7.64 -10.15
N PRO A 103 5.96 7.90 -10.77
CA PRO A 103 7.02 8.68 -10.17
C PRO A 103 6.54 10.06 -9.67
N GLY A 104 7.13 10.54 -8.58
CA GLY A 104 6.75 11.79 -7.91
C GLY A 104 5.51 11.68 -7.01
N TRP A 105 4.86 10.52 -6.94
CA TRP A 105 3.69 10.28 -6.11
C TRP A 105 3.98 9.26 -5.01
N SER A 106 4.09 9.71 -3.76
CA SER A 106 4.21 8.79 -2.64
C SER A 106 2.96 7.93 -2.46
N THR A 107 3.08 6.77 -1.83
CA THR A 107 1.92 5.92 -1.51
C THR A 107 0.96 6.61 -0.54
N ASP A 108 1.47 7.44 0.37
CA ASP A 108 0.63 8.25 1.28
C ASP A 108 -0.19 9.27 0.50
N TYR A 109 0.43 10.01 -0.43
CA TYR A 109 -0.28 10.96 -1.29
C TYR A 109 -1.33 10.25 -2.17
N CYS A 110 -0.96 9.13 -2.78
CA CYS A 110 -1.91 8.31 -3.56
C CYS A 110 -3.10 7.85 -2.72
N SER A 111 -2.89 7.48 -1.45
CA SER A 111 -3.96 7.04 -0.56
C SER A 111 -4.95 8.16 -0.25
N VAL A 112 -4.46 9.39 -0.05
CA VAL A 112 -5.30 10.58 0.16
C VAL A 112 -6.11 10.92 -1.09
N VAL A 113 -5.48 10.87 -2.27
CA VAL A 113 -6.18 11.12 -3.54
C VAL A 113 -7.27 10.07 -3.78
N LEU A 114 -6.97 8.80 -3.53
CA LEU A 114 -7.95 7.72 -3.65
C LEU A 114 -9.11 7.93 -2.67
N ALA A 115 -8.82 8.24 -1.42
CA ALA A 115 -9.83 8.50 -0.40
C ALA A 115 -10.75 9.65 -0.81
N LYS A 116 -10.19 10.78 -1.27
CA LYS A 116 -10.96 11.91 -1.78
C LYS A 116 -11.84 11.51 -2.96
N ASN A 117 -11.30 10.79 -3.92
CA ASN A 117 -12.01 10.36 -5.13
C ASN A 117 -13.16 9.39 -4.83
N MET A 118 -12.99 8.53 -3.83
CA MET A 118 -13.98 7.53 -3.41
C MET A 118 -14.92 8.03 -2.30
N GLY A 119 -14.76 9.27 -1.81
CA GLY A 119 -15.57 9.83 -0.72
C GLY A 119 -15.29 9.20 0.64
N ILE A 120 -14.08 8.66 0.84
CA ILE A 120 -13.64 8.04 2.10
C ILE A 120 -13.25 9.16 3.08
N LYS A 121 -13.81 9.12 4.28
CA LYS A 121 -13.59 10.18 5.30
C LYS A 121 -12.50 9.85 6.31
N THR A 122 -12.09 8.60 6.43
CA THR A 122 -11.12 8.15 7.43
C THR A 122 -9.95 7.46 6.76
N ILE A 123 -8.75 7.92 7.07
CA ILE A 123 -7.50 7.27 6.67
C ILE A 123 -6.78 6.86 7.94
N VAL A 124 -6.35 5.60 7.99
CA VAL A 124 -5.52 5.06 9.07
C VAL A 124 -4.14 4.76 8.51
N ASN A 125 -3.12 5.42 9.04
CA ASN A 125 -1.73 5.13 8.67
C ASN A 125 -1.17 4.08 9.64
N ILE A 126 -0.79 2.94 9.09
CA ILE A 126 -0.16 1.84 9.85
C ILE A 126 1.35 1.90 9.58
N THR A 127 2.10 2.26 10.59
CA THR A 127 3.55 2.43 10.52
C THR A 127 4.21 1.79 11.75
N ASN A 128 5.52 1.56 11.65
CA ASN A 128 6.35 1.07 12.75
C ASN A 128 7.17 2.19 13.42
N ILE A 129 6.83 3.45 13.18
CA ILE A 129 7.42 4.60 13.87
C ILE A 129 6.43 5.14 14.91
N ASP A 130 6.96 5.62 16.05
CA ASP A 130 6.12 6.09 17.16
C ASP A 130 5.44 7.42 16.84
N TYR A 131 6.12 8.29 16.08
CA TYR A 131 5.61 9.63 15.73
C TYR A 131 5.99 10.03 14.31
N VAL A 132 5.18 10.90 13.70
CA VAL A 132 5.54 11.65 12.49
C VAL A 132 6.15 12.97 12.94
N TYR A 133 7.36 13.27 12.50
CA TYR A 133 8.07 14.50 12.81
C TYR A 133 8.02 15.45 11.62
N ASP A 134 7.80 16.74 11.91
CA ASP A 134 8.06 17.81 10.93
C ASP A 134 9.57 18.02 10.84
N LEU A 135 10.07 18.16 9.63
CA LEU A 135 11.47 18.47 9.35
C LEU A 135 11.69 19.97 9.26
#